data_df728500a0630803c6a6415c946161fd
#
_entry.id   df728500a0630803c6a6415c946161fd
#
_cell.length_a   1.000
_cell.length_b   1.000
_cell.length_c   1.000
_cell.angle_alpha   90.00
_cell.angle_beta   90.00
_cell.angle_gamma   90.00
#
_symmetry.space_group_name_H-M   'P 1'
#
loop_
_entity.id
_entity.type
_entity.pdbx_description
1 polymer ?
#
loop_
_entity_poly.entity_id
_entity_poly.type
_entity_poly.pdbx_seq_one_letter_code
_entity_poly.pdbx_strand_id
1 'polypeptide(L)'
;MKFTVNNPDYELSPYTGMTREHWLELSHFFLEGIFQHVKHMEDPILVPRHEFDVSYPQPGGPKWRLAAERFEGLARSFLIAAPLLHNEPDAVVCGYSMKEYYKQQILLSITPGTPNYLLRVEEIFPEAEPGVKAFQHTCECVSL
;
A
#
# COMPACT_ATOMS: atom_id res chain seq x y z
N MET A 1 12.08 10.94 10.28
CA MET A 1 12.78 9.76 10.85
C MET A 1 13.80 9.30 9.82
N LYS A 2 14.98 8.78 10.23
CA LYS A 2 16.05 8.37 9.31
C LYS A 2 16.47 6.94 9.66
N PHE A 3 16.45 6.04 8.68
CA PHE A 3 16.99 4.69 8.83
C PHE A 3 18.53 4.73 8.74
N THR A 4 19.20 3.93 9.55
CA THR A 4 20.66 3.82 9.53
C THR A 4 21.05 2.35 9.57
N VAL A 5 21.89 1.93 8.64
CA VAL A 5 22.44 0.57 8.61
C VAL A 5 23.54 0.47 9.66
N ASN A 6 23.33 -0.34 10.68
CA ASN A 6 24.32 -0.62 11.71
C ASN A 6 25.19 -1.81 11.29
N ASN A 7 26.51 -1.70 11.45
CA ASN A 7 27.46 -2.75 11.10
C ASN A 7 27.29 -3.26 9.65
N PRO A 8 27.44 -2.40 8.62
CA PRO A 8 27.27 -2.81 7.24
C PRO A 8 28.31 -3.86 6.84
N ASP A 9 27.88 -4.86 6.06
CA ASP A 9 28.71 -5.92 5.50
C ASP A 9 28.94 -5.68 4.00
N TYR A 10 30.01 -5.02 3.68
CA TYR A 10 30.37 -4.71 2.28
C TYR A 10 31.02 -5.90 1.55
N GLU A 11 31.40 -6.98 2.24
CA GLU A 11 31.82 -8.23 1.59
C GLU A 11 30.62 -8.96 1.01
N LEU A 12 29.50 -9.04 1.78
CA LEU A 12 28.24 -9.63 1.35
C LEU A 12 27.50 -8.74 0.35
N SER A 13 27.46 -7.44 0.58
CA SER A 13 26.72 -6.48 -0.24
C SER A 13 27.58 -5.25 -0.56
N PRO A 14 28.37 -5.29 -1.64
CA PRO A 14 29.41 -4.27 -1.92
C PRO A 14 28.89 -2.83 -2.08
N TYR A 15 27.63 -2.66 -2.47
CA TYR A 15 27.03 -1.33 -2.74
C TYR A 15 26.27 -0.74 -1.55
N THR A 16 25.61 -1.57 -0.77
CA THR A 16 24.73 -1.09 0.30
C THR A 16 25.23 -1.46 1.69
N GLY A 17 26.04 -2.50 1.81
CA GLY A 17 26.42 -3.12 3.09
C GLY A 17 25.23 -3.78 3.82
N MET A 18 24.06 -3.87 3.20
CA MET A 18 22.86 -4.38 3.85
C MET A 18 22.80 -5.90 3.79
N THR A 19 22.62 -6.52 4.95
CA THR A 19 22.31 -7.94 5.10
C THR A 19 20.80 -8.16 5.03
N ARG A 20 20.34 -9.42 5.09
CA ARG A 20 18.93 -9.78 5.15
C ARG A 20 18.25 -9.16 6.38
N GLU A 21 18.90 -9.16 7.51
CA GLU A 21 18.40 -8.57 8.75
C GLU A 21 18.16 -7.08 8.57
N HIS A 22 19.08 -6.35 7.96
CA HIS A 22 18.91 -4.92 7.66
C HIS A 22 17.70 -4.65 6.73
N TRP A 23 17.41 -5.56 5.78
CA TRP A 23 16.22 -5.43 4.92
C TRP A 23 14.93 -5.69 5.70
N LEU A 24 14.92 -6.60 6.67
CA LEU A 24 13.77 -6.81 7.56
C LEU A 24 13.55 -5.59 8.48
N GLU A 25 14.62 -5.08 9.09
CA GLU A 25 14.57 -3.84 9.89
C GLU A 25 14.06 -2.65 9.06
N LEU A 26 14.53 -2.50 7.82
CA LEU A 26 14.06 -1.45 6.91
C LEU A 26 12.58 -1.62 6.56
N SER A 27 12.11 -2.86 6.41
CA SER A 27 10.70 -3.15 6.16
C SER A 27 9.83 -2.74 7.36
N HIS A 28 10.24 -3.05 8.58
CA HIS A 28 9.59 -2.55 9.80
C HIS A 28 9.57 -1.03 9.83
N PHE A 29 10.72 -0.39 9.61
CA PHE A 29 10.84 1.07 9.61
C PHE A 29 9.88 1.75 8.62
N PHE A 30 9.75 1.25 7.38
CA PHE A 30 8.81 1.79 6.41
C PHE A 30 7.35 1.54 6.80
N LEU A 31 7.04 0.34 7.27
CA LEU A 31 5.69 0.01 7.69
C LEU A 31 5.28 0.81 8.93
N GLU A 32 6.17 1.04 9.90
CA GLU A 32 5.90 1.94 11.02
C GLU A 32 5.58 3.35 10.56
N GLY A 33 6.36 3.88 9.59
CA GLY A 33 6.09 5.19 8.97
C GLY A 33 4.71 5.30 8.35
N ILE A 34 4.17 4.20 7.84
CA ILE A 34 2.83 4.12 7.24
C ILE A 34 1.76 3.87 8.31
N PHE A 35 1.94 2.84 9.14
CA PHE A 35 0.92 2.36 10.08
C PHE A 35 0.65 3.28 11.27
N GLN A 36 1.54 4.22 11.58
CA GLN A 36 1.27 5.27 12.56
C GLN A 36 0.04 6.14 12.18
N HIS A 37 -0.39 6.11 10.93
CA HIS A 37 -1.56 6.85 10.43
C HIS A 37 -2.84 6.00 10.38
N VAL A 38 -2.74 4.70 10.60
CA VAL A 38 -3.89 3.77 10.69
C VAL A 38 -4.41 3.79 12.12
N LYS A 39 -5.71 3.99 12.29
CA LYS A 39 -6.35 4.06 13.62
C LYS A 39 -7.15 2.81 13.96
N HIS A 40 -7.74 2.16 12.96
CA HIS A 40 -8.56 0.96 13.10
C HIS A 40 -8.21 -0.06 12.02
N MET A 41 -8.52 -1.32 12.26
CA MET A 41 -8.25 -2.43 11.31
C MET A 41 -8.96 -2.25 9.95
N GLU A 42 -10.08 -1.55 9.95
CA GLU A 42 -10.89 -1.27 8.76
C GLU A 42 -10.42 -0.05 7.98
N ASP A 43 -9.56 0.77 8.57
CA ASP A 43 -9.08 1.99 7.93
C ASP A 43 -8.17 1.65 6.74
N PRO A 44 -8.36 2.34 5.59
CA PRO A 44 -7.40 2.24 4.49
C PRO A 44 -6.08 2.91 4.86
N ILE A 45 -5.01 2.51 4.20
CA ILE A 45 -3.73 3.20 4.31
C ILE A 45 -3.79 4.52 3.54
N LEU A 46 -3.89 5.61 4.29
CA LEU A 46 -3.86 6.98 3.77
C LEU A 46 -2.77 7.76 4.48
N VAL A 47 -1.70 8.06 3.77
CA VAL A 47 -0.59 8.86 4.31
C VAL A 47 -0.93 10.34 4.21
N PRO A 48 -0.67 11.16 5.26
CA PRO A 48 -0.90 12.59 5.23
C PRO A 48 -0.16 13.25 4.07
N ARG A 49 -0.82 14.22 3.44
CA ARG A 49 -0.31 14.95 2.28
C ARG A 49 0.14 16.34 2.68
N HIS A 50 1.11 16.85 1.94
CA HIS A 50 1.44 18.26 1.97
C HIS A 50 0.44 19.05 1.11
N GLU A 51 0.19 20.30 1.47
CA GLU A 51 -0.71 21.21 0.74
C GLU A 51 -0.29 21.47 -0.73
N PHE A 52 0.98 21.19 -1.06
CA PHE A 52 1.55 21.35 -2.40
C PHE A 52 1.52 20.08 -3.25
N ASP A 53 0.97 18.98 -2.74
CA ASP A 53 0.86 17.73 -3.51
C ASP A 53 -0.21 17.84 -4.58
N VAL A 54 0.21 18.03 -5.83
CA VAL A 54 -0.65 18.38 -6.98
C VAL A 54 -1.28 17.16 -7.65
N SER A 55 -0.77 15.96 -7.41
CA SER A 55 -1.11 14.75 -8.18
C SER A 55 -2.27 13.95 -7.61
N TYR A 56 -2.89 14.37 -6.51
CA TYR A 56 -3.92 13.60 -5.82
C TYR A 56 -5.32 14.21 -5.93
N PRO A 57 -6.38 13.39 -5.67
CA PRO A 57 -7.73 13.88 -5.75
C PRO A 57 -7.94 15.07 -4.81
N GLN A 58 -8.37 16.17 -5.39
CA GLN A 58 -8.81 17.34 -4.63
C GLN A 58 -10.13 17.02 -3.91
N PRO A 59 -10.45 17.70 -2.79
CA PRO A 59 -11.76 17.62 -2.18
C PRO A 59 -12.84 17.88 -3.23
N GLY A 60 -13.83 16.98 -3.33
CA GLY A 60 -14.89 17.04 -4.36
C GLY A 60 -14.50 16.46 -5.72
N GLY A 61 -13.31 15.87 -5.85
CA GLY A 61 -12.90 15.15 -7.06
C GLY A 61 -13.69 13.85 -7.31
N PRO A 62 -13.48 13.22 -8.46
CA PRO A 62 -14.18 11.98 -8.83
C PRO A 62 -13.99 10.87 -7.80
N LYS A 63 -15.06 10.15 -7.47
CA LYS A 63 -15.05 9.06 -6.48
C LYS A 63 -14.03 7.96 -6.78
N TRP A 64 -13.80 7.67 -8.07
CA TRP A 64 -12.83 6.65 -8.49
C TRP A 64 -11.38 6.99 -8.10
N ARG A 65 -11.02 8.26 -8.06
CA ARG A 65 -9.68 8.67 -7.60
C ARG A 65 -9.45 8.37 -6.13
N LEU A 66 -10.48 8.52 -5.30
CA LEU A 66 -10.41 8.15 -3.89
C LEU A 66 -10.29 6.62 -3.71
N ALA A 67 -10.99 5.86 -4.55
CA ALA A 67 -10.88 4.39 -4.55
C ALA A 67 -9.46 3.95 -4.99
N ALA A 68 -8.92 4.56 -6.04
CA ALA A 68 -7.55 4.30 -6.51
C ALA A 68 -6.51 4.60 -5.43
N GLU A 69 -6.63 5.72 -4.72
CA GLU A 69 -5.72 6.09 -3.64
C GLU A 69 -5.71 5.05 -2.51
N ARG A 70 -6.89 4.59 -2.09
CA ARG A 70 -7.02 3.56 -1.06
C ARG A 70 -6.37 2.26 -1.50
N PHE A 71 -6.58 1.89 -2.76
CA PHE A 71 -5.98 0.70 -3.34
C PHE A 71 -4.46 0.82 -3.47
N GLU A 72 -3.96 1.97 -3.91
CA GLU A 72 -2.52 2.21 -4.00
C GLU A 72 -1.83 2.11 -2.63
N GLY A 73 -2.44 2.66 -1.59
CA GLY A 73 -1.95 2.52 -0.22
C GLY A 73 -1.80 1.06 0.19
N LEU A 74 -2.83 0.25 -0.07
CA LEU A 74 -2.83 -1.18 0.21
C LEU A 74 -1.77 -1.92 -0.62
N ALA A 75 -1.79 -1.76 -1.94
CA ALA A 75 -0.96 -2.53 -2.85
C ALA A 75 0.53 -2.19 -2.71
N ARG A 76 0.88 -0.91 -2.67
CA ARG A 76 2.28 -0.46 -2.55
C ARG A 76 2.89 -0.84 -1.20
N SER A 77 2.15 -0.72 -0.11
CA SER A 77 2.64 -1.14 1.20
C SER A 77 2.76 -2.66 1.30
N PHE A 78 1.93 -3.42 0.59
CA PHE A 78 2.00 -4.88 0.56
C PHE A 78 3.29 -5.40 -0.09
N LEU A 79 3.88 -4.66 -1.03
CA LEU A 79 5.20 -5.00 -1.60
C LEU A 79 6.30 -5.03 -0.53
N ILE A 80 6.14 -4.26 0.55
CA ILE A 80 7.06 -4.26 1.69
C ILE A 80 6.64 -5.32 2.71
N ALA A 81 5.34 -5.43 2.97
CA ALA A 81 4.81 -6.33 3.98
C ALA A 81 4.90 -7.82 3.59
N ALA A 82 4.76 -8.16 2.30
CA ALA A 82 4.77 -9.54 1.85
C ALA A 82 6.13 -10.25 2.13
N PRO A 83 7.30 -9.70 1.74
CA PRO A 83 8.58 -10.30 2.10
C PRO A 83 8.85 -10.27 3.62
N LEU A 84 8.37 -9.27 4.35
CA LEU A 84 8.44 -9.27 5.80
C LEU A 84 7.65 -10.46 6.38
N LEU A 85 6.38 -10.63 6.00
CA LEU A 85 5.52 -11.72 6.46
C LEU A 85 6.01 -13.10 6.05
N HIS A 86 6.74 -13.21 4.94
CA HIS A 86 7.39 -14.47 4.56
C HIS A 86 8.47 -14.88 5.57
N ASN A 87 9.17 -13.94 6.17
CA ASN A 87 10.23 -14.18 7.13
C ASN A 87 9.73 -14.15 8.58
N GLU A 88 8.79 -13.30 8.87
CA GLU A 88 8.18 -13.05 10.17
C GLU A 88 6.64 -13.17 10.06
N PRO A 89 6.07 -14.39 10.02
CA PRO A 89 4.64 -14.60 9.78
C PRO A 89 3.70 -13.90 10.79
N ASP A 90 4.21 -13.64 12.00
CA ASP A 90 3.47 -13.01 13.09
C ASP A 90 3.89 -11.55 13.32
N ALA A 91 4.51 -10.90 12.33
CA ALA A 91 4.97 -9.52 12.42
C ALA A 91 3.84 -8.58 12.86
N VAL A 92 4.16 -7.74 13.86
CA VAL A 92 3.28 -6.71 14.41
C VAL A 92 3.93 -5.35 14.21
N VAL A 93 3.19 -4.40 13.63
CA VAL A 93 3.65 -3.03 13.39
C VAL A 93 2.62 -2.06 13.96
N CYS A 94 3.05 -1.12 14.79
CA CYS A 94 2.18 -0.16 15.48
C CYS A 94 0.97 -0.81 16.22
N GLY A 95 1.16 -2.03 16.71
CA GLY A 95 0.11 -2.79 17.42
C GLY A 95 -0.83 -3.59 16.51
N TYR A 96 -0.66 -3.54 15.19
CA TYR A 96 -1.45 -4.31 14.22
C TYR A 96 -0.70 -5.56 13.78
N SER A 97 -1.38 -6.72 13.79
CA SER A 97 -0.89 -7.89 13.06
C SER A 97 -0.93 -7.60 11.57
N MET A 98 0.22 -7.61 10.92
CA MET A 98 0.32 -7.33 9.48
C MET A 98 -0.50 -8.33 8.67
N LYS A 99 -0.43 -9.61 9.00
CA LYS A 99 -1.20 -10.67 8.34
C LYS A 99 -2.70 -10.41 8.39
N GLU A 100 -3.25 -10.12 9.57
CA GLU A 100 -4.69 -9.91 9.72
C GLU A 100 -5.14 -8.59 9.10
N TYR A 101 -4.34 -7.54 9.21
CA TYR A 101 -4.64 -6.26 8.57
C TYR A 101 -4.76 -6.39 7.05
N TYR A 102 -3.74 -6.93 6.37
CA TYR A 102 -3.78 -7.07 4.91
C TYR A 102 -4.87 -8.03 4.44
N LYS A 103 -5.10 -9.13 5.15
CA LYS A 103 -6.22 -10.04 4.87
C LYS A 103 -7.57 -9.33 4.95
N GLN A 104 -7.77 -8.54 5.99
CA GLN A 104 -9.02 -7.77 6.15
C GLN A 104 -9.18 -6.71 5.08
N GLN A 105 -8.12 -5.95 4.76
CA GLN A 105 -8.17 -4.92 3.73
C GLN A 105 -8.44 -5.51 2.34
N ILE A 106 -7.86 -6.66 2.00
CA ILE A 106 -8.18 -7.37 0.75
C ILE A 106 -9.66 -7.76 0.73
N LEU A 107 -10.21 -8.32 1.81
CA LEU A 107 -11.63 -8.67 1.89
C LEU A 107 -12.53 -7.46 1.74
N LEU A 108 -12.22 -6.34 2.40
CA LEU A 108 -12.95 -5.09 2.28
C LEU A 108 -12.90 -4.53 0.85
N SER A 109 -11.75 -4.64 0.18
CA SER A 109 -11.56 -4.12 -1.17
C SER A 109 -12.37 -4.84 -2.25
N ILE A 110 -12.72 -6.11 -2.01
CA ILE A 110 -13.52 -6.93 -2.95
C ILE A 110 -14.99 -7.08 -2.54
N THR A 111 -15.38 -6.55 -1.37
CA THR A 111 -16.74 -6.68 -0.85
C THR A 111 -17.57 -5.43 -1.22
N PRO A 112 -18.56 -5.52 -2.10
CA PRO A 112 -19.42 -4.39 -2.45
C PRO A 112 -20.09 -3.75 -1.23
N GLY A 113 -20.14 -2.42 -1.21
CA GLY A 113 -20.77 -1.64 -0.14
C GLY A 113 -19.88 -1.32 1.04
N THR A 114 -18.65 -1.83 1.08
CA THR A 114 -17.65 -1.41 2.09
C THR A 114 -17.02 -0.08 1.70
N PRO A 115 -16.52 0.72 2.67
CA PRO A 115 -15.84 1.99 2.38
C PRO A 115 -14.58 1.85 1.52
N ASN A 116 -13.94 0.67 1.56
CA ASN A 116 -12.68 0.39 0.85
C ASN A 116 -12.89 -0.43 -0.42
N TYR A 117 -14.17 -0.64 -0.83
CA TYR A 117 -14.47 -1.38 -2.04
C TYR A 117 -13.84 -0.74 -3.27
N LEU A 118 -13.15 -1.56 -4.04
CA LEU A 118 -12.59 -1.18 -5.32
C LEU A 118 -13.69 -1.20 -6.38
N LEU A 119 -14.01 -0.02 -6.90
CA LEU A 119 -14.94 0.09 -8.01
C LEU A 119 -14.40 -0.66 -9.22
N ARG A 120 -15.22 -1.49 -9.83
CA ARG A 120 -14.88 -2.13 -11.10
C ARG A 120 -14.86 -1.08 -12.21
N VAL A 121 -14.11 -1.35 -13.27
CA VAL A 121 -14.00 -0.43 -14.42
C VAL A 121 -15.38 -0.08 -14.99
N GLU A 122 -16.30 -1.03 -15.03
CA GLU A 122 -17.68 -0.81 -15.49
C GLU A 122 -18.49 0.11 -14.57
N GLU A 123 -18.15 0.13 -13.28
CA GLU A 123 -18.80 1.02 -12.30
C GLU A 123 -18.24 2.45 -12.37
N ILE A 124 -16.97 2.57 -12.78
CA ILE A 124 -16.30 3.88 -12.94
C ILE A 124 -16.65 4.53 -14.27
N PHE A 125 -16.68 3.73 -15.33
CA PHE A 125 -16.90 4.16 -16.72
C PHE A 125 -17.98 3.34 -17.40
N PRO A 126 -19.25 3.48 -16.99
CA PRO A 126 -20.33 2.65 -17.52
C PRO A 126 -20.55 2.82 -19.03
N GLU A 127 -20.32 4.03 -19.55
CA GLU A 127 -20.50 4.38 -20.95
C GLU A 127 -19.27 4.13 -21.83
N ALA A 128 -18.14 3.68 -21.24
CA ALA A 128 -16.92 3.49 -22.01
C ALA A 128 -17.00 2.24 -22.90
N GLU A 129 -16.46 2.35 -24.11
CA GLU A 129 -16.31 1.22 -25.03
C GLU A 129 -15.47 0.09 -24.39
N PRO A 130 -15.74 -1.18 -24.74
CA PRO A 130 -15.04 -2.33 -24.16
C PRO A 130 -13.51 -2.26 -24.26
N GLY A 131 -12.98 -1.74 -25.36
CA GLY A 131 -11.55 -1.56 -25.56
C GLY A 131 -10.92 -0.53 -24.63
N VAL A 132 -11.64 0.56 -24.34
CA VAL A 132 -11.21 1.60 -23.39
C VAL A 132 -11.22 1.06 -21.96
N LYS A 133 -12.25 0.29 -21.61
CA LYS A 133 -12.35 -0.37 -20.31
C LYS A 133 -11.19 -1.34 -20.08
N ALA A 134 -10.85 -2.15 -21.07
CA ALA A 134 -9.73 -3.08 -21.00
C ALA A 134 -8.39 -2.35 -20.82
N PHE A 135 -8.17 -1.27 -21.57
CA PHE A 135 -6.95 -0.46 -21.48
C PHE A 135 -6.81 0.20 -20.09
N GLN A 136 -7.88 0.79 -19.58
CA GLN A 136 -7.87 1.42 -18.26
C GLN A 136 -7.60 0.41 -17.15
N HIS A 137 -8.24 -0.75 -17.19
CA HIS A 137 -7.99 -1.83 -16.25
C HIS A 137 -6.53 -2.30 -16.28
N THR A 138 -5.95 -2.40 -17.48
CA THR A 138 -4.53 -2.75 -17.64
C THR A 138 -3.62 -1.66 -17.04
N CYS A 139 -3.92 -0.38 -17.28
CA CYS A 139 -3.16 0.73 -16.71
C CYS A 139 -3.24 0.78 -15.18
N GLU A 140 -4.41 0.51 -14.61
CA GLU A 140 -4.60 0.41 -13.16
C GLU A 140 -3.80 -0.76 -12.57
N CYS A 141 -3.79 -1.92 -13.23
CA CYS A 141 -2.99 -3.08 -12.81
C CYS A 141 -1.49 -2.87 -12.96
N VAL A 142 -1.03 -2.09 -13.94
CA VAL A 142 0.40 -1.82 -14.17
C VAL A 142 0.91 -0.66 -13.31
N SER A 143 0.02 0.20 -12.81
CA SER A 143 0.34 1.27 -11.84
C SER A 143 0.59 0.73 -10.43
N LEU A 144 0.38 -0.55 -10.22
CA LEU A 144 0.62 -1.34 -9.02
C LEU A 144 1.94 -2.09 -9.14
#